data_fb003513e2a07d6dcde96c2bde3fbf1f
#
_entry.id   fb003513e2a07d6dcde96c2bde3fbf1f
#
_cell.length_a   1.000
_cell.length_b   1.000
_cell.length_c   1.000
_cell.angle_alpha   90.00
_cell.angle_beta   90.00
_cell.angle_gamma   90.00
#
_symmetry.space_group_name_H-M   'P 1'
#
loop_
_entity.id
_entity.type
_entity.pdbx_description
1 polymer ?
#
loop_
_entity_poly.entity_id
_entity_poly.type
_entity_poly.pdbx_seq_one_letter_code
_entity_poly.pdbx_strand_id
1 'polypeptide(L)'
;MVTQALLSAKIRSELVSECSGISSLIEWLDSLNRRPGLEELDIKLSNLKFNIDAIEGCIGYSEDGYQRNVIKKNEHYELVAICWTPGQETPIHDHVGSDCAFLILSGVSTETLYETNGLGFATVIGSREYQPGEVCAAEEPDIHRVSNDTDGNLINLHVYTPPLSGFNIYASTN
;
A
#
# COMPACT_ATOMS: atom_id res chain seq x y z
N MET A 1 7.34 1.32 -13.75
CA MET A 1 6.64 0.03 -14.03
C MET A 1 6.35 -0.63 -12.70
N VAL A 2 5.35 -1.50 -12.58
CA VAL A 2 5.07 -2.26 -11.35
C VAL A 2 5.51 -3.70 -11.54
N THR A 3 6.19 -4.26 -10.55
CA THR A 3 6.48 -5.70 -10.49
C THR A 3 5.67 -6.32 -9.34
N GLN A 4 5.22 -7.56 -9.49
CA GLN A 4 4.43 -8.23 -8.47
C GLN A 4 4.96 -9.63 -8.21
N ALA A 5 5.14 -9.96 -6.95
CA ALA A 5 5.46 -11.30 -6.47
C ALA A 5 4.43 -11.76 -5.43
N LEU A 6 3.92 -12.98 -5.60
CA LEU A 6 3.16 -13.65 -4.54
C LEU A 6 4.17 -14.36 -3.63
N LEU A 7 4.17 -14.05 -2.34
CA LEU A 7 5.03 -14.75 -1.40
C LEU A 7 4.70 -16.24 -1.37
N SER A 8 5.73 -17.08 -1.46
CA SER A 8 5.55 -18.53 -1.32
C SER A 8 4.96 -18.88 0.06
N ALA A 9 4.28 -20.02 0.16
CA ALA A 9 3.70 -20.47 1.42
C ALA A 9 4.76 -20.57 2.55
N LYS A 10 6.00 -20.95 2.21
CA LYS A 10 7.12 -21.00 3.15
C LYS A 10 7.49 -19.61 3.67
N ILE A 11 7.76 -18.65 2.78
CA ILE A 11 8.14 -17.27 3.15
C ILE A 11 7.02 -16.60 3.94
N ARG A 12 5.76 -16.77 3.54
CA ARG A 12 4.62 -16.25 4.28
C ARG A 12 4.51 -16.85 5.69
N SER A 13 4.73 -18.16 5.84
CA SER A 13 4.72 -18.81 7.16
C SER A 13 5.83 -18.29 8.06
N GLU A 14 7.02 -18.06 7.50
CA GLU A 14 8.17 -17.49 8.19
C GLU A 14 7.86 -16.05 8.64
N LEU A 15 7.37 -15.19 7.73
CA LEU A 15 6.96 -13.83 8.03
C LEU A 15 5.91 -13.76 9.16
N VAL A 16 4.87 -14.60 9.09
CA VAL A 16 3.81 -14.66 10.12
C VAL A 16 4.36 -15.11 11.47
N SER A 17 5.34 -16.03 11.50
CA SER A 17 5.94 -16.50 12.75
C SER A 17 6.88 -15.47 13.40
N GLU A 18 7.56 -14.64 12.60
CA GLU A 18 8.57 -13.71 13.09
C GLU A 18 8.06 -12.28 13.28
N CYS A 19 6.92 -11.95 12.66
CA CYS A 19 6.29 -10.63 12.75
C CYS A 19 4.87 -10.73 13.34
N SER A 20 4.75 -10.58 14.66
CA SER A 20 3.46 -10.64 15.37
C SER A 20 2.46 -9.60 14.88
N GLY A 21 2.92 -8.46 14.37
CA GLY A 21 2.05 -7.44 13.76
C GLY A 21 1.35 -7.95 12.49
N ILE A 22 2.07 -8.66 11.63
CA ILE A 22 1.50 -9.30 10.42
C ILE A 22 0.52 -10.41 10.82
N SER A 23 0.90 -11.27 11.77
CA SER A 23 0.02 -12.33 12.29
C SER A 23 -1.29 -11.76 12.83
N SER A 24 -1.20 -10.79 13.74
CA SER A 24 -2.37 -10.13 14.35
C SER A 24 -3.25 -9.39 13.34
N LEU A 25 -2.65 -8.80 12.30
CA LEU A 25 -3.40 -8.13 11.24
C LEU A 25 -4.18 -9.16 10.42
N ILE A 26 -3.53 -10.24 10.01
CA ILE A 26 -4.17 -11.32 9.23
C ILE A 26 -5.31 -11.97 10.03
N GLU A 27 -5.06 -12.33 11.30
CA GLU A 27 -6.07 -12.94 12.17
C GLU A 27 -7.30 -12.03 12.33
N TRP A 28 -7.08 -10.72 12.52
CA TRP A 28 -8.16 -9.76 12.61
C TRP A 28 -8.93 -9.65 11.29
N LEU A 29 -8.25 -9.46 10.15
CA LEU A 29 -8.89 -9.36 8.84
C LEU A 29 -9.71 -10.62 8.51
N ASP A 30 -9.18 -11.81 8.80
CA ASP A 30 -9.89 -13.07 8.56
C ASP A 30 -11.11 -13.24 9.47
N SER A 31 -11.07 -12.71 10.71
CA SER A 31 -12.17 -12.80 11.66
C SER A 31 -13.39 -11.98 11.25
N LEU A 32 -13.22 -10.96 10.41
CA LEU A 32 -14.31 -10.08 10.01
C LEU A 32 -15.32 -10.75 9.08
N ASN A 33 -14.88 -11.65 8.20
CA ASN A 33 -15.70 -12.27 7.14
C ASN A 33 -16.49 -11.25 6.29
N ARG A 34 -15.95 -10.04 6.17
CA ARG A 34 -16.46 -8.89 5.40
C ARG A 34 -15.34 -7.93 5.06
N ARG A 35 -15.63 -6.95 4.23
CA ARG A 35 -14.73 -5.82 4.00
C ARG A 35 -14.61 -4.99 5.28
N PRO A 36 -13.40 -4.70 5.79
CA PRO A 36 -13.20 -3.68 6.82
C PRO A 36 -13.48 -2.29 6.26
N GLY A 37 -13.93 -1.36 7.11
CA GLY A 37 -13.99 0.06 6.78
C GLY A 37 -12.63 0.75 6.92
N LEU A 38 -12.46 1.92 6.29
CA LEU A 38 -11.19 2.68 6.37
C LEU A 38 -10.85 3.12 7.79
N GLU A 39 -11.84 3.57 8.57
CA GLU A 39 -11.63 3.93 9.98
C GLU A 39 -11.18 2.74 10.82
N GLU A 40 -11.74 1.54 10.58
CA GLU A 40 -11.33 0.32 11.26
C GLU A 40 -9.88 -0.05 10.90
N LEU A 41 -9.50 0.12 9.62
CA LEU A 41 -8.14 -0.12 9.13
C LEU A 41 -7.15 0.87 9.72
N ASP A 42 -7.47 2.16 9.73
CA ASP A 42 -6.63 3.20 10.31
C ASP A 42 -6.33 2.91 11.79
N ILE A 43 -7.37 2.67 12.60
CA ILE A 43 -7.23 2.31 14.01
C ILE A 43 -6.40 1.03 14.17
N LYS A 44 -6.66 0.01 13.36
CA LYS A 44 -5.97 -1.28 13.48
C LYS A 44 -4.49 -1.15 13.12
N LEU A 45 -4.17 -0.52 11.99
CA LEU A 45 -2.79 -0.36 11.50
C LEU A 45 -1.97 0.52 12.44
N SER A 46 -2.54 1.63 12.92
CA SER A 46 -1.85 2.57 13.84
C SER A 46 -1.49 1.93 15.19
N ASN A 47 -2.22 0.90 15.63
CA ASN A 47 -2.01 0.25 16.93
C ASN A 47 -1.14 -1.01 16.88
N LEU A 48 -0.75 -1.48 15.70
CA LEU A 48 0.12 -2.66 15.55
C LEU A 48 1.59 -2.24 15.52
N LYS A 49 2.42 -3.14 16.06
CA LYS A 49 3.88 -3.02 15.95
C LYS A 49 4.40 -4.10 15.04
N PHE A 50 5.28 -3.70 14.13
CA PHE A 50 5.84 -4.58 13.13
C PHE A 50 7.34 -4.76 13.37
N ASN A 51 7.82 -5.99 13.22
CA ASN A 51 9.24 -6.31 13.16
C ASN A 51 9.71 -6.04 11.72
N ILE A 52 10.34 -4.89 11.49
CA ILE A 52 10.76 -4.45 10.16
C ILE A 52 11.82 -5.39 9.58
N ASP A 53 12.79 -5.83 10.38
CA ASP A 53 13.86 -6.74 9.94
C ASP A 53 13.28 -8.07 9.43
N ALA A 54 12.25 -8.61 10.12
CA ALA A 54 11.56 -9.82 9.69
C ALA A 54 10.80 -9.62 8.38
N ILE A 55 10.21 -8.44 8.18
CA ILE A 55 9.52 -8.09 6.94
C ILE A 55 10.54 -7.97 5.81
N GLU A 56 11.61 -7.20 5.99
CA GLU A 56 12.68 -7.01 5.00
C GLU A 56 13.35 -8.33 4.60
N GLY A 57 13.49 -9.27 5.52
CA GLY A 57 14.01 -10.62 5.25
C GLY A 57 13.11 -11.48 4.36
N CYS A 58 11.83 -11.11 4.21
CA CYS A 58 10.81 -11.89 3.48
C CYS A 58 10.34 -11.25 2.18
N ILE A 59 10.65 -9.97 1.95
CA ILE A 59 10.18 -9.19 0.79
C ILE A 59 11.35 -8.74 -0.07
N GLY A 60 11.06 -8.30 -1.30
CA GLY A 60 12.09 -7.87 -2.25
C GLY A 60 11.77 -6.51 -2.86
N TYR A 61 12.82 -5.90 -3.42
CA TYR A 61 12.77 -4.71 -4.24
C TYR A 61 12.98 -5.09 -5.72
N SER A 62 12.63 -4.20 -6.62
CA SER A 62 12.90 -4.32 -8.05
C SER A 62 13.53 -3.03 -8.57
N GLU A 63 14.49 -3.16 -9.49
CA GLU A 63 15.09 -2.02 -10.18
C GLU A 63 14.19 -1.48 -11.30
N ASP A 64 13.31 -2.32 -11.85
CA ASP A 64 12.41 -1.97 -12.97
C ASP A 64 11.20 -1.14 -12.55
N GLY A 65 10.98 -0.95 -11.25
CA GLY A 65 9.85 -0.22 -10.66
C GLY A 65 9.51 -0.73 -9.27
N TYR A 66 8.55 -0.15 -8.60
CA TYR A 66 8.18 -0.58 -7.25
C TYR A 66 7.68 -2.05 -7.23
N GLN A 67 8.06 -2.76 -6.17
CA GLN A 67 7.77 -4.19 -6.01
C GLN A 67 6.58 -4.40 -5.08
N ARG A 68 5.51 -5.03 -5.59
CA ARG A 68 4.37 -5.49 -4.80
C ARG A 68 4.64 -6.91 -4.31
N ASN A 69 4.82 -7.10 -3.01
CA ASN A 69 5.00 -8.38 -2.34
C ASN A 69 3.66 -8.79 -1.70
N VAL A 70 2.87 -9.63 -2.40
CA VAL A 70 1.54 -10.03 -1.94
C VAL A 70 1.67 -11.06 -0.82
N ILE A 71 1.28 -10.67 0.40
CA ILE A 71 1.35 -11.50 1.61
C ILE A 71 0.12 -12.41 1.67
N LYS A 72 -1.07 -11.82 1.50
CA LYS A 72 -2.33 -12.58 1.52
C LYS A 72 -3.39 -11.90 0.66
N LYS A 73 -4.23 -12.72 0.02
CA LYS A 73 -5.36 -12.26 -0.77
C LYS A 73 -6.52 -13.24 -0.64
N ASN A 74 -7.73 -12.73 -0.43
CA ASN A 74 -8.98 -13.46 -0.46
C ASN A 74 -10.07 -12.61 -1.12
N GLU A 75 -11.34 -12.94 -0.97
CA GLU A 75 -12.47 -12.20 -1.55
C GLU A 75 -12.73 -10.83 -0.88
N HIS A 76 -12.27 -10.63 0.37
CA HIS A 76 -12.57 -9.42 1.15
C HIS A 76 -11.42 -8.42 1.16
N TYR A 77 -10.15 -8.89 1.06
CA TYR A 77 -8.99 -8.03 1.14
C TYR A 77 -7.76 -8.57 0.41
N GLU A 78 -6.83 -7.67 0.10
CA GLU A 78 -5.48 -7.98 -0.34
C GLU A 78 -4.48 -7.24 0.56
N LEU A 79 -3.59 -7.99 1.24
CA LEU A 79 -2.51 -7.47 2.07
C LEU A 79 -1.19 -7.54 1.30
N VAL A 80 -0.56 -6.39 1.10
CA VAL A 80 0.62 -6.24 0.23
C VAL A 80 1.66 -5.38 0.92
N ALA A 81 2.92 -5.86 1.00
CA ALA A 81 4.06 -5.01 1.29
C ALA A 81 4.62 -4.47 -0.04
N ILE A 82 4.67 -3.15 -0.18
CA ILE A 82 5.22 -2.51 -1.37
C ILE A 82 6.57 -1.91 -1.02
N CYS A 83 7.58 -2.27 -1.81
CA CYS A 83 8.96 -1.83 -1.66
C CYS A 83 9.34 -0.90 -2.81
N TRP A 84 9.98 0.21 -2.46
CA TRP A 84 10.35 1.29 -3.37
C TRP A 84 11.81 1.63 -3.20
N THR A 85 12.55 1.67 -4.28
CA THR A 85 13.87 2.33 -4.31
C THR A 85 13.68 3.83 -4.59
N PRO A 86 14.71 4.67 -4.38
CA PRO A 86 14.64 6.10 -4.65
C PRO A 86 14.12 6.45 -6.04
N GLY A 87 13.21 7.43 -6.12
CA GLY A 87 12.63 7.93 -7.38
C GLY A 87 11.54 7.05 -8.00
N GLN A 88 11.14 5.95 -7.36
CA GLN A 88 10.03 5.13 -7.85
C GLN A 88 8.68 5.74 -7.45
N GLU A 89 7.71 5.68 -8.37
CA GLU A 89 6.37 6.22 -8.19
C GLU A 89 5.30 5.36 -8.87
N THR A 90 4.05 5.46 -8.41
CA THR A 90 2.90 4.95 -9.16
C THR A 90 2.55 5.90 -10.31
N PRO A 91 1.83 5.45 -11.35
CA PRO A 91 1.09 6.37 -12.19
C PRO A 91 0.08 7.16 -11.33
N ILE A 92 -0.43 8.28 -11.87
CA ILE A 92 -1.60 8.96 -11.30
C ILE A 92 -2.79 8.04 -11.54
N HIS A 93 -3.47 7.60 -10.47
CA HIS A 93 -4.51 6.57 -10.57
C HIS A 93 -5.58 6.73 -9.51
N ASP A 94 -6.70 6.05 -9.71
CA ASP A 94 -7.73 5.78 -8.71
C ASP A 94 -7.77 4.29 -8.32
N HIS A 95 -8.68 3.94 -7.41
CA HIS A 95 -8.93 2.55 -7.01
C HIS A 95 -10.39 2.20 -7.29
N VAL A 96 -10.71 1.77 -8.52
CA VAL A 96 -12.11 1.47 -8.89
C VAL A 96 -12.70 0.38 -8.01
N GLY A 97 -13.65 0.75 -7.14
CA GLY A 97 -14.37 -0.14 -6.24
C GLY A 97 -13.55 -0.74 -5.10
N SER A 98 -12.35 -0.21 -4.81
CA SER A 98 -11.47 -0.69 -3.74
C SER A 98 -10.99 0.47 -2.87
N ASP A 99 -11.32 0.46 -1.59
CA ASP A 99 -10.68 1.34 -0.62
C ASP A 99 -9.27 0.86 -0.33
N CYS A 100 -8.36 1.78 0.04
CA CYS A 100 -6.99 1.46 0.38
C CYS A 100 -6.56 2.18 1.66
N ALA A 101 -6.05 1.43 2.63
CA ALA A 101 -5.29 2.00 3.73
C ALA A 101 -3.86 1.44 3.70
N PHE A 102 -2.86 2.31 3.93
CA PHE A 102 -1.48 1.86 4.01
C PHE A 102 -0.72 2.51 5.17
N LEU A 103 0.09 1.70 5.84
CA LEU A 103 0.99 2.09 6.91
C LEU A 103 2.40 2.21 6.39
N ILE A 104 3.10 3.28 6.74
CA ILE A 104 4.53 3.41 6.46
C ILE A 104 5.31 2.59 7.49
N LEU A 105 6.04 1.59 7.01
CA LEU A 105 6.89 0.75 7.84
C LEU A 105 8.31 1.30 7.96
N SER A 106 8.87 1.79 6.86
CA SER A 106 10.23 2.32 6.80
C SER A 106 10.34 3.33 5.66
N GLY A 107 11.16 4.36 5.80
CA GLY A 107 11.32 5.44 4.81
C GLY A 107 10.23 6.50 4.90
N VAL A 108 10.13 7.36 3.91
CA VAL A 108 9.13 8.44 3.80
C VAL A 108 8.35 8.27 2.50
N SER A 109 7.03 8.27 2.61
CA SER A 109 6.13 8.15 1.46
C SER A 109 5.51 9.49 1.14
N THR A 110 5.60 9.93 -0.10
CA THR A 110 4.89 11.12 -0.60
C THR A 110 3.61 10.68 -1.29
N GLU A 111 2.48 11.23 -0.87
CA GLU A 111 1.20 11.14 -1.58
C GLU A 111 0.88 12.48 -2.22
N THR A 112 0.62 12.47 -3.52
CA THR A 112 0.14 13.65 -4.26
C THR A 112 -1.28 13.41 -4.71
N LEU A 113 -2.19 14.32 -4.34
CA LEU A 113 -3.61 14.27 -4.65
C LEU A 113 -3.91 15.08 -5.90
N TYR A 114 -4.86 14.59 -6.68
CA TYR A 114 -5.25 15.20 -7.95
C TYR A 114 -6.75 15.35 -8.08
N GLU A 115 -7.17 16.33 -8.85
CA GLU A 115 -8.52 16.43 -9.41
C GLU A 115 -8.48 16.31 -10.94
N THR A 116 -9.54 15.80 -11.54
CA THR A 116 -9.63 15.74 -13.00
C THR A 116 -10.43 16.93 -13.53
N ASN A 117 -9.94 17.51 -14.63
CA ASN A 117 -10.74 18.44 -15.42
C ASN A 117 -11.76 17.65 -16.29
N GLY A 118 -12.71 18.35 -16.90
CA GLY A 118 -13.73 17.74 -17.76
C GLY A 118 -13.20 17.00 -19.01
N LEU A 119 -11.88 17.02 -19.25
CA LEU A 119 -11.18 16.33 -20.33
C LEU A 119 -10.40 15.12 -19.86
N GLY A 120 -10.46 14.79 -18.56
CA GLY A 120 -9.77 13.62 -17.96
C GLY A 120 -8.28 13.84 -17.67
N PHE A 121 -7.79 15.08 -17.70
CA PHE A 121 -6.44 15.40 -17.25
C PHE A 121 -6.41 15.69 -15.76
N ALA A 122 -5.38 15.16 -15.08
CA ALA A 122 -5.18 15.33 -13.66
C ALA A 122 -4.35 16.57 -13.34
N THR A 123 -4.82 17.37 -12.38
CA THR A 123 -4.16 18.56 -11.86
C THR A 123 -3.91 18.38 -10.36
N VAL A 124 -2.70 18.69 -9.89
CA VAL A 124 -2.33 18.59 -8.47
C VAL A 124 -3.18 19.54 -7.63
N ILE A 125 -3.78 19.01 -6.55
CA ILE A 125 -4.52 19.79 -5.54
C ILE A 125 -3.86 19.81 -4.18
N GLY A 126 -2.91 18.90 -3.92
CA GLY A 126 -2.16 18.84 -2.68
C GLY A 126 -1.12 17.74 -2.68
N SER A 127 -0.24 17.78 -1.69
CA SER A 127 0.74 16.73 -1.42
C SER A 127 1.01 16.64 0.07
N ARG A 128 1.27 15.42 0.56
CA ARG A 128 1.63 15.14 1.94
C ARG A 128 2.70 14.06 2.02
N GLU A 129 3.66 14.24 2.93
CA GLU A 129 4.60 13.21 3.33
C GLU A 129 4.06 12.45 4.54
N TYR A 130 4.27 11.14 4.53
CA TYR A 130 3.94 10.23 5.62
C TYR A 130 5.23 9.60 6.16
N GLN A 131 5.40 9.65 7.47
CA GLN A 131 6.57 9.13 8.20
C GLN A 131 6.31 7.70 8.70
N PRO A 132 7.36 6.94 9.08
CA PRO A 132 7.18 5.63 9.69
C PRO A 132 6.20 5.65 10.86
N GLY A 133 5.22 4.76 10.84
CA GLY A 133 4.14 4.67 11.82
C GLY A 133 2.88 5.46 11.46
N GLU A 134 2.91 6.32 10.46
CA GLU A 134 1.70 7.01 9.97
C GLU A 134 0.90 6.14 9.00
N VAL A 135 -0.42 6.30 9.03
CA VAL A 135 -1.36 5.62 8.14
C VAL A 135 -1.96 6.64 7.16
N CYS A 136 -1.99 6.26 5.90
CA CYS A 136 -2.79 6.94 4.87
C CYS A 136 -4.02 6.08 4.57
N ALA A 137 -5.21 6.68 4.56
CA ALA A 137 -6.45 6.03 4.18
C ALA A 137 -7.06 6.80 3.00
N ALA A 138 -7.13 6.14 1.84
CA ALA A 138 -7.64 6.69 0.59
C ALA A 138 -9.00 6.09 0.25
N GLU A 139 -10.03 6.93 0.25
CA GLU A 139 -11.38 6.55 -0.17
C GLU A 139 -11.51 6.58 -1.71
N GLU A 140 -12.39 5.75 -2.26
CA GLU A 140 -12.83 5.93 -3.64
C GLU A 140 -13.74 7.17 -3.72
N PRO A 141 -13.60 8.08 -4.69
CA PRO A 141 -12.81 8.02 -5.92
C PRO A 141 -11.50 8.85 -5.88
N ASP A 142 -10.76 8.83 -4.81
CA ASP A 142 -9.54 9.62 -4.69
C ASP A 142 -8.53 9.30 -5.80
N ILE A 143 -8.10 10.34 -6.51
CA ILE A 143 -7.07 10.24 -7.55
C ILE A 143 -5.76 10.68 -6.95
N HIS A 144 -4.78 9.79 -6.94
CA HIS A 144 -3.50 10.08 -6.32
C HIS A 144 -2.30 9.43 -7.04
N ARG A 145 -1.13 9.82 -6.59
CA ARG A 145 0.15 9.19 -6.88
C ARG A 145 0.89 9.00 -5.56
N VAL A 146 1.50 7.85 -5.39
CA VAL A 146 2.41 7.56 -4.29
C VAL A 146 3.82 7.48 -4.84
N SER A 147 4.80 8.10 -4.16
CA SER A 147 6.20 8.13 -4.58
C SER A 147 7.17 8.01 -3.40
N ASN A 148 8.38 7.56 -3.71
CA ASN A 148 9.54 7.64 -2.86
C ASN A 148 10.46 8.74 -3.39
N ASP A 149 10.32 9.95 -2.87
CA ASP A 149 11.06 11.14 -3.30
C ASP A 149 12.35 11.34 -2.48
N THR A 150 12.76 10.33 -1.69
CA THR A 150 13.96 10.37 -0.83
C THR A 150 15.10 9.55 -1.42
N ASP A 151 16.30 9.69 -0.83
CA ASP A 151 17.49 8.91 -1.22
C ASP A 151 17.53 7.51 -0.57
N GLY A 152 16.62 7.20 0.35
CA GLY A 152 16.50 5.92 1.04
C GLY A 152 15.39 5.03 0.46
N ASN A 153 15.40 3.77 0.83
CA ASN A 153 14.31 2.85 0.49
C ASN A 153 13.06 3.15 1.31
N LEU A 154 11.90 2.81 0.75
CA LEU A 154 10.60 2.94 1.38
C LEU A 154 9.89 1.58 1.39
N ILE A 155 9.22 1.27 2.51
CA ILE A 155 8.32 0.13 2.62
C ILE A 155 6.99 0.62 3.20
N ASN A 156 5.91 0.38 2.49
CA ASN A 156 4.55 0.56 3.00
C ASN A 156 3.74 -0.75 2.93
N LEU A 157 2.91 -0.94 3.95
CA LEU A 157 2.01 -2.09 4.07
C LEU A 157 0.60 -1.66 3.71
N HIS A 158 0.10 -2.14 2.58
CA HIS A 158 -1.21 -1.80 2.03
C HIS A 158 -2.25 -2.86 2.34
N VAL A 159 -3.46 -2.42 2.68
CA VAL A 159 -4.67 -3.24 2.73
C VAL A 159 -5.69 -2.68 1.74
N TYR A 160 -5.94 -3.42 0.66
CA TYR A 160 -6.99 -3.10 -0.30
C TYR A 160 -8.27 -3.86 0.05
N THR A 161 -9.43 -3.20 0.06
CA THR A 161 -10.73 -3.80 0.40
C THR A 161 -11.86 -3.36 -0.53
N PRO A 162 -12.36 -4.26 -1.41
CA PRO A 162 -11.86 -5.61 -1.72
C PRO A 162 -10.48 -5.56 -2.37
N PRO A 163 -9.92 -6.72 -2.74
CA PRO A 163 -8.68 -6.75 -3.51
C PRO A 163 -8.73 -5.84 -4.74
N LEU A 164 -7.64 -5.11 -4.97
CA LEU A 164 -7.54 -4.23 -6.13
C LEU A 164 -7.73 -5.04 -7.42
N SER A 165 -8.77 -4.72 -8.18
CA SER A 165 -9.13 -5.41 -9.43
C SER A 165 -9.13 -4.52 -10.66
N GLY A 166 -9.10 -3.20 -10.46
CA GLY A 166 -9.07 -2.21 -11.53
C GLY A 166 -8.67 -0.84 -11.02
N PHE A 167 -8.14 -0.02 -11.91
CA PHE A 167 -7.79 1.37 -11.66
C PHE A 167 -7.76 2.11 -13.00
N ASN A 168 -8.10 3.39 -12.98
CA ASN A 168 -7.90 4.26 -14.11
C ASN A 168 -6.54 4.96 -13.95
N ILE A 169 -5.87 5.23 -15.07
CA ILE A 169 -4.63 6.01 -15.13
C ILE A 169 -4.94 7.34 -15.79
N TYR A 170 -4.41 8.39 -15.22
CA TYR A 170 -4.65 9.77 -15.67
C TYR A 170 -3.35 10.40 -16.18
N ALA A 171 -3.47 11.23 -17.21
CA ALA A 171 -2.36 12.06 -17.66
C ALA A 171 -2.33 13.38 -16.86
N SER A 172 -1.14 13.82 -16.45
CA SER A 172 -0.98 15.14 -15.82
C SER A 172 -1.10 16.26 -16.84
N THR A 173 -1.76 17.35 -16.46
CA THR A 173 -1.54 18.65 -17.11
C THR A 173 -0.22 19.19 -16.55
N ASN A 174 0.81 19.22 -17.36
CA ASN A 174 2.02 19.99 -17.04
C ASN A 174 1.73 21.49 -16.93
#